data_b61e34a806d75988dbb6326a8de0600a
#
_entry.id   b61e34a806d75988dbb6326a8de0600a
#
_cell.length_a   1.000
_cell.length_b   1.000
_cell.length_c   1.000
_cell.angle_alpha   90.00
_cell.angle_beta   90.00
_cell.angle_gamma   90.00
#
_symmetry.space_group_name_H-M   'P 1'
#
loop_
_entity.id
_entity.type
_entity.pdbx_description
1 polymer ?
#
loop_
_entity_poly.entity_id
_entity_poly.type
_entity_poly.pdbx_seq_one_letter_code
_entity_poly.pdbx_strand_id
1 'polypeptide(L)'
;HWLNLNQKVIVYDLSNQFYATIAIEILLKDETLANMLEVVDVKDNELVFVFENENFKRTLEAGRYIFWKGFVNRTFQKIDKSKVYITENMDKAMFNIFDVNKYIRTFEVAAYEKAILLVDDVYTKTLTGGTYRFWKNDTTIKIAKADMRQLQLEIAGQELLTKDKASIRINFYTQYKVIDIETALLENKDYEKQLYILMQLALRAYVGGFTLDELLENKENIANAVFDKVSKNTVNLGVKVLNCGMRDVILTGDMKEIMNQVLIAQKQAQANVITRREETASTRSLLNTAKLMEDNEMLFKLKEMEYVEKIADKIGEITVSGNGNMVKQLKEIFSVNK
;
A
#
# COMPACT_ATOMS: atom_id res chain seq x y z
N HIS A 1 -73.63 -40.82 -0.01
CA HIS A 1 -72.93 -42.04 0.44
C HIS A 1 -72.90 -42.09 1.94
N TRP A 2 -73.53 -43.09 2.55
CA TRP A 2 -73.45 -43.35 3.97
C TRP A 2 -72.14 -44.08 4.28
N LEU A 3 -71.30 -43.51 5.16
CA LEU A 3 -70.07 -44.11 5.63
C LEU A 3 -70.40 -45.14 6.74
N ASN A 4 -69.80 -46.32 6.70
CA ASN A 4 -69.86 -47.25 7.81
C ASN A 4 -69.11 -46.67 9.02
N LEU A 5 -69.48 -47.04 10.23
CA LEU A 5 -68.95 -46.54 11.51
C LEU A 5 -67.40 -46.61 11.60
N ASN A 6 -66.71 -47.39 10.78
CA ASN A 6 -65.26 -47.55 10.74
C ASN A 6 -64.58 -46.95 9.50
N GLN A 7 -65.25 -46.11 8.73
CA GLN A 7 -64.74 -45.45 7.54
C GLN A 7 -64.57 -43.98 7.76
N LYS A 8 -63.38 -43.44 7.36
CA LYS A 8 -63.03 -42.01 7.39
C LYS A 8 -62.69 -41.56 5.98
N VAL A 9 -63.34 -40.50 5.51
CA VAL A 9 -62.95 -39.87 4.23
C VAL A 9 -61.90 -38.83 4.52
N ILE A 10 -60.80 -38.88 3.79
CA ILE A 10 -59.74 -37.89 3.82
C ILE A 10 -59.64 -37.28 2.41
N VAL A 11 -59.77 -36.00 2.31
CA VAL A 11 -59.64 -35.24 1.07
C VAL A 11 -58.23 -34.71 0.95
N TYR A 12 -57.55 -34.97 -0.16
CA TYR A 12 -56.24 -34.46 -0.44
C TYR A 12 -56.28 -33.49 -1.63
N ASP A 13 -55.47 -32.42 -1.51
CA ASP A 13 -55.19 -31.54 -2.62
C ASP A 13 -54.06 -32.15 -3.46
N LEU A 14 -54.39 -32.51 -4.72
CA LEU A 14 -53.48 -33.19 -5.63
C LEU A 14 -52.35 -32.27 -6.18
N SER A 15 -52.49 -30.96 -5.97
CA SER A 15 -51.46 -29.98 -6.32
C SER A 15 -50.33 -29.91 -5.29
N ASN A 16 -50.57 -30.33 -4.07
CA ASN A 16 -49.64 -30.26 -2.97
C ASN A 16 -48.87 -31.57 -2.74
N GLN A 17 -47.89 -31.53 -1.83
CA GLN A 17 -47.22 -32.72 -1.35
C GLN A 17 -48.21 -33.62 -0.62
N PHE A 18 -48.09 -34.94 -0.84
CA PHE A 18 -48.88 -35.92 -0.12
C PHE A 18 -48.35 -36.12 1.31
N TYR A 19 -49.20 -35.95 2.29
CA TYR A 19 -48.89 -36.22 3.69
C TYR A 19 -49.69 -37.42 4.16
N ALA A 20 -49.04 -38.52 4.39
CA ALA A 20 -49.70 -39.74 4.88
C ALA A 20 -50.11 -39.58 6.35
N THR A 21 -51.32 -40.01 6.68
CA THR A 21 -51.83 -40.09 8.08
C THR A 21 -51.42 -41.39 8.78
N ILE A 22 -50.97 -42.39 8.03
CA ILE A 22 -50.45 -43.69 8.44
C ILE A 22 -49.10 -43.92 7.77
N ALA A 23 -48.37 -44.97 8.23
CA ALA A 23 -47.07 -45.31 7.64
C ALA A 23 -47.21 -45.55 6.14
N ILE A 24 -46.37 -44.80 5.37
CA ILE A 24 -46.43 -44.77 3.91
C ILE A 24 -46.17 -46.14 3.30
N GLU A 25 -45.38 -46.99 3.96
CA GLU A 25 -45.08 -48.37 3.53
C GLU A 25 -46.33 -49.22 3.48
N ILE A 26 -47.36 -48.91 4.29
CA ILE A 26 -48.63 -49.60 4.28
C ILE A 26 -49.48 -49.13 3.12
N LEU A 27 -49.48 -47.80 2.83
CA LEU A 27 -50.25 -47.22 1.76
C LEU A 27 -49.70 -47.62 0.37
N LEU A 28 -48.37 -47.75 0.24
CA LEU A 28 -47.72 -48.17 -1.01
C LEU A 28 -47.94 -49.66 -1.34
N LYS A 29 -48.55 -50.48 -0.46
CA LYS A 29 -49.01 -51.84 -0.81
C LYS A 29 -50.27 -51.83 -1.64
N ASP A 30 -51.04 -50.76 -1.68
CA ASP A 30 -52.12 -50.56 -2.60
C ASP A 30 -51.56 -50.13 -3.96
N GLU A 31 -51.64 -50.98 -4.98
CA GLU A 31 -51.09 -50.75 -6.31
C GLU A 31 -51.75 -49.54 -6.98
N THR A 32 -53.02 -49.26 -6.72
CA THR A 32 -53.71 -48.14 -7.32
C THR A 32 -53.15 -46.79 -6.78
N LEU A 33 -52.97 -46.73 -5.47
CA LEU A 33 -52.39 -45.55 -4.84
C LEU A 33 -50.91 -45.40 -5.15
N ALA A 34 -50.15 -46.50 -5.14
CA ALA A 34 -48.72 -46.50 -5.47
C ALA A 34 -48.43 -45.94 -6.90
N ASN A 35 -49.31 -46.29 -7.87
CA ASN A 35 -49.18 -45.77 -9.22
C ASN A 35 -49.47 -44.26 -9.34
N MET A 36 -50.24 -43.70 -8.44
CA MET A 36 -50.56 -42.27 -8.38
C MET A 36 -49.52 -41.43 -7.60
N LEU A 37 -48.61 -42.09 -6.87
CA LEU A 37 -47.65 -41.43 -6.03
C LEU A 37 -46.23 -41.57 -6.59
N GLU A 38 -45.44 -40.50 -6.40
CA GLU A 38 -44.01 -40.47 -6.66
C GLU A 38 -43.28 -40.30 -5.33
N VAL A 39 -42.43 -41.25 -4.99
CA VAL A 39 -41.64 -41.25 -3.78
C VAL A 39 -40.25 -40.74 -4.10
N VAL A 40 -39.84 -39.68 -3.38
CA VAL A 40 -38.51 -39.09 -3.48
C VAL A 40 -37.76 -39.32 -2.17
N ASP A 41 -36.84 -40.25 -2.18
CA ASP A 41 -35.95 -40.51 -1.06
C ASP A 41 -34.68 -39.69 -1.21
N VAL A 42 -34.37 -38.87 -0.20
CA VAL A 42 -33.19 -38.00 -0.12
C VAL A 42 -32.34 -38.49 1.01
N LYS A 43 -31.10 -38.87 0.70
CA LYS A 43 -30.11 -39.30 1.73
C LYS A 43 -29.53 -38.14 2.49
N ASP A 44 -28.85 -38.40 3.59
CA ASP A 44 -28.24 -37.38 4.47
C ASP A 44 -27.21 -36.50 3.73
N ASN A 45 -26.49 -37.07 2.79
CA ASN A 45 -25.51 -36.38 1.96
C ASN A 45 -26.07 -35.81 0.65
N GLU A 46 -27.39 -35.95 0.41
CA GLU A 46 -28.03 -35.46 -0.81
C GLU A 46 -28.90 -34.23 -0.53
N LEU A 47 -29.18 -33.50 -1.59
CA LEU A 47 -30.26 -32.51 -1.71
C LEU A 47 -31.06 -32.86 -2.98
N VAL A 48 -32.34 -32.49 -2.99
CA VAL A 48 -33.13 -32.59 -4.22
C VAL A 48 -33.75 -31.22 -4.48
N PHE A 49 -33.48 -30.70 -5.67
CA PHE A 49 -34.14 -29.51 -6.18
C PHE A 49 -35.43 -29.92 -6.88
N VAL A 50 -36.54 -29.33 -6.46
CA VAL A 50 -37.85 -29.54 -7.05
C VAL A 50 -38.15 -28.40 -8.00
N PHE A 51 -38.43 -28.77 -9.24
CA PHE A 51 -38.91 -27.84 -10.26
C PHE A 51 -40.38 -28.14 -10.57
N GLU A 52 -41.20 -27.12 -10.66
CA GLU A 52 -42.58 -27.19 -11.11
C GLU A 52 -42.73 -26.36 -12.38
N ASN A 53 -43.16 -26.99 -13.46
CA ASN A 53 -43.24 -26.36 -14.78
C ASN A 53 -41.92 -25.66 -15.18
N GLU A 54 -40.80 -26.38 -15.01
CA GLU A 54 -39.43 -25.93 -15.29
C GLU A 54 -38.90 -24.81 -14.37
N ASN A 55 -39.71 -24.31 -13.45
CA ASN A 55 -39.28 -23.28 -12.47
C ASN A 55 -38.89 -23.92 -11.14
N PHE A 56 -37.79 -23.46 -10.57
CA PHE A 56 -37.36 -23.88 -9.24
C PHE A 56 -38.44 -23.52 -8.19
N LYS A 57 -38.82 -24.50 -7.39
CA LYS A 57 -39.83 -24.33 -6.34
C LYS A 57 -39.26 -24.36 -4.97
N ARG A 58 -38.48 -25.38 -4.62
CA ARG A 58 -37.85 -25.54 -3.29
C ARG A 58 -36.76 -26.61 -3.32
N THR A 59 -36.00 -26.66 -2.22
CA THR A 59 -35.02 -27.69 -1.95
C THR A 59 -35.60 -28.70 -0.93
N LEU A 60 -35.39 -30.00 -1.16
CA LEU A 60 -35.68 -31.05 -0.19
C LEU A 60 -34.36 -31.45 0.50
N GLU A 61 -34.38 -31.50 1.80
CA GLU A 61 -33.32 -32.04 2.66
C GLU A 61 -33.47 -33.54 2.86
N ALA A 62 -32.57 -34.17 3.63
CA ALA A 62 -32.66 -35.60 3.96
C ALA A 62 -34.05 -36.01 4.47
N GLY A 63 -34.60 -37.04 3.90
CA GLY A 63 -35.95 -37.52 4.25
C GLY A 63 -36.68 -38.17 3.09
N ARG A 64 -37.89 -38.62 3.38
CA ARG A 64 -38.79 -39.21 2.37
C ARG A 64 -39.94 -38.26 2.08
N TYR A 65 -40.11 -37.91 0.81
CA TYR A 65 -41.13 -36.99 0.28
C TYR A 65 -42.00 -37.70 -0.73
N ILE A 66 -43.29 -37.38 -0.74
CA ILE A 66 -44.25 -38.04 -1.60
C ILE A 66 -45.07 -37.00 -2.34
N PHE A 67 -45.20 -37.16 -3.63
CA PHE A 67 -45.92 -36.26 -4.52
C PHE A 67 -46.93 -37.01 -5.35
N TRP A 68 -48.02 -36.32 -5.76
CA TRP A 68 -48.98 -36.84 -6.70
C TRP A 68 -48.41 -36.78 -8.13
N LYS A 69 -48.48 -37.90 -8.85
CA LYS A 69 -48.12 -37.99 -10.27
C LYS A 69 -49.19 -37.42 -11.16
N GLY A 70 -48.78 -36.76 -12.24
CA GLY A 70 -49.63 -36.41 -13.38
C GLY A 70 -50.50 -35.15 -13.24
N PHE A 71 -50.52 -34.52 -12.06
CA PHE A 71 -51.31 -33.30 -11.83
C PHE A 71 -50.50 -32.00 -11.98
N VAL A 72 -49.23 -32.05 -11.58
CA VAL A 72 -48.27 -30.97 -11.75
C VAL A 72 -47.04 -31.56 -12.44
N ASN A 73 -46.53 -30.89 -13.45
CA ASN A 73 -45.26 -31.30 -14.08
C ASN A 73 -44.08 -30.98 -13.13
N ARG A 74 -43.63 -32.02 -12.42
CA ARG A 74 -42.50 -31.92 -11.47
C ARG A 74 -41.31 -32.69 -11.99
N THR A 75 -40.14 -32.07 -11.80
CA THR A 75 -38.86 -32.73 -12.01
C THR A 75 -38.00 -32.60 -10.78
N PHE A 76 -37.25 -33.65 -10.48
CA PHE A 76 -36.42 -33.76 -9.26
C PHE A 76 -34.96 -33.94 -9.68
N GLN A 77 -34.15 -32.94 -9.39
CA GLN A 77 -32.71 -33.00 -9.61
C GLN A 77 -32.00 -33.35 -8.30
N LYS A 78 -31.40 -34.53 -8.24
CA LYS A 78 -30.62 -34.98 -7.11
C LYS A 78 -29.22 -34.35 -7.15
N ILE A 79 -28.77 -33.83 -6.05
CA ILE A 79 -27.48 -33.17 -5.82
C ILE A 79 -26.74 -33.93 -4.74
N ASP A 80 -25.51 -34.32 -5.01
CA ASP A 80 -24.62 -34.96 -4.03
C ASP A 80 -23.72 -33.93 -3.35
N LYS A 81 -24.03 -33.61 -2.10
CA LYS A 81 -23.23 -32.68 -1.27
C LYS A 81 -21.89 -33.24 -0.81
N SER A 82 -21.64 -34.54 -0.97
CA SER A 82 -20.34 -35.11 -0.55
C SER A 82 -19.19 -34.62 -1.44
N LYS A 83 -19.52 -34.17 -2.65
CA LYS A 83 -18.56 -33.57 -3.57
C LYS A 83 -18.16 -32.17 -3.11
N VAL A 84 -16.88 -31.83 -3.25
CA VAL A 84 -16.36 -30.49 -2.91
C VAL A 84 -16.85 -29.47 -3.94
N TYR A 85 -16.74 -29.82 -5.22
CA TYR A 85 -17.08 -28.92 -6.32
C TYR A 85 -18.52 -29.11 -6.79
N ILE A 86 -19.14 -28.03 -7.20
CA ILE A 86 -20.43 -28.06 -7.89
C ILE A 86 -20.15 -28.54 -9.31
N THR A 87 -20.53 -29.80 -9.58
CA THR A 87 -20.33 -30.45 -10.89
C THR A 87 -21.60 -30.46 -11.74
N GLU A 88 -22.73 -30.18 -11.13
CA GLU A 88 -24.04 -30.13 -11.76
C GLU A 88 -24.17 -28.91 -12.67
N ASN A 89 -24.80 -29.09 -13.82
CA ASN A 89 -25.09 -27.97 -14.71
C ASN A 89 -26.27 -27.16 -14.14
N MET A 90 -25.93 -26.14 -13.38
CA MET A 90 -26.90 -25.25 -12.72
C MET A 90 -26.84 -23.86 -13.33
N ASP A 91 -28.02 -23.26 -13.55
CA ASP A 91 -28.11 -21.89 -13.97
C ASP A 91 -27.49 -20.98 -12.85
N LYS A 92 -26.69 -19.98 -13.26
CA LYS A 92 -26.11 -19.02 -12.35
C LYS A 92 -27.15 -18.27 -11.50
N ALA A 93 -28.35 -18.07 -12.03
CA ALA A 93 -29.45 -17.44 -11.31
C ALA A 93 -29.87 -18.25 -10.07
N MET A 94 -29.78 -19.57 -10.12
CA MET A 94 -30.14 -20.46 -9.00
C MET A 94 -29.28 -20.20 -7.75
N PHE A 95 -28.01 -19.81 -7.91
CA PHE A 95 -27.12 -19.53 -6.78
C PHE A 95 -27.55 -18.33 -5.94
N ASN A 96 -28.40 -17.45 -6.49
CA ASN A 96 -28.93 -16.29 -5.79
C ASN A 96 -30.26 -16.59 -5.06
N ILE A 97 -30.85 -17.77 -5.28
CA ILE A 97 -32.06 -18.19 -4.60
C ILE A 97 -31.69 -18.54 -3.16
N PHE A 98 -32.39 -17.96 -2.19
CA PHE A 98 -32.12 -18.13 -0.76
C PHE A 98 -32.03 -19.62 -0.35
N ASP A 99 -32.99 -20.42 -0.81
CA ASP A 99 -33.07 -21.86 -0.51
C ASP A 99 -31.91 -22.68 -1.08
N VAL A 100 -31.24 -22.22 -2.11
CA VAL A 100 -30.06 -22.86 -2.71
C VAL A 100 -28.78 -22.32 -2.07
N ASN A 101 -28.71 -20.99 -1.91
CA ASN A 101 -27.53 -20.31 -1.40
C ASN A 101 -27.13 -20.76 0.03
N LYS A 102 -28.11 -21.14 0.86
CA LYS A 102 -27.82 -21.63 2.20
C LYS A 102 -26.91 -22.89 2.24
N TYR A 103 -26.85 -23.66 1.13
CA TYR A 103 -26.01 -24.84 0.98
C TYR A 103 -24.71 -24.61 0.23
N ILE A 104 -24.41 -23.35 -0.14
CA ILE A 104 -23.26 -22.98 -0.98
C ILE A 104 -22.33 -22.07 -0.19
N ARG A 105 -21.02 -22.33 -0.30
CA ARG A 105 -19.95 -21.41 0.06
C ARG A 105 -19.48 -20.70 -1.19
N THR A 106 -19.48 -19.37 -1.19
CA THR A 106 -19.03 -18.55 -2.31
C THR A 106 -17.78 -17.79 -1.92
N PHE A 107 -16.77 -17.85 -2.75
CA PHE A 107 -15.52 -17.11 -2.60
C PHE A 107 -15.26 -16.31 -3.88
N GLU A 108 -14.94 -15.05 -3.68
CA GLU A 108 -14.61 -14.15 -4.78
C GLU A 108 -13.11 -13.84 -4.76
N VAL A 109 -12.48 -13.97 -5.91
CA VAL A 109 -11.08 -13.57 -6.14
C VAL A 109 -11.13 -12.44 -7.15
N ALA A 110 -10.59 -11.28 -6.78
CA ALA A 110 -10.58 -10.13 -7.68
C ALA A 110 -9.67 -10.37 -8.89
N ALA A 111 -9.88 -9.65 -9.98
CA ALA A 111 -9.12 -9.83 -11.21
C ALA A 111 -7.61 -9.60 -11.04
N TYR A 112 -7.24 -8.78 -10.07
CA TYR A 112 -5.84 -8.49 -9.72
C TYR A 112 -5.27 -9.38 -8.62
N GLU A 113 -6.09 -10.26 -8.03
CA GLU A 113 -5.67 -11.23 -7.03
C GLU A 113 -5.42 -12.59 -7.64
N LYS A 114 -4.57 -13.37 -7.02
CA LYS A 114 -4.56 -14.83 -7.08
C LYS A 114 -4.83 -15.39 -5.69
N ALA A 115 -5.29 -16.62 -5.65
CA ALA A 115 -5.58 -17.29 -4.39
C ALA A 115 -5.11 -18.74 -4.42
N ILE A 116 -4.76 -19.28 -3.26
CA ILE A 116 -4.56 -20.72 -3.07
C ILE A 116 -5.82 -21.33 -2.45
N LEU A 117 -6.24 -22.45 -2.98
CA LEU A 117 -7.34 -23.26 -2.47
C LEU A 117 -6.79 -24.36 -1.60
N LEU A 118 -7.21 -24.38 -0.34
CA LEU A 118 -6.95 -25.45 0.61
C LEU A 118 -8.24 -26.21 0.88
N VAL A 119 -8.19 -27.53 0.68
CA VAL A 119 -9.27 -28.46 0.99
C VAL A 119 -8.79 -29.38 2.12
N ASP A 120 -9.45 -29.31 3.26
CA ASP A 120 -9.04 -29.99 4.51
C ASP A 120 -7.57 -29.67 4.89
N ASP A 121 -7.22 -28.39 4.76
CA ASP A 121 -5.88 -27.85 4.99
C ASP A 121 -4.78 -28.36 4.03
N VAL A 122 -5.16 -29.08 2.97
CA VAL A 122 -4.25 -29.53 1.93
C VAL A 122 -4.35 -28.61 0.71
N TYR A 123 -3.20 -28.14 0.21
CA TYR A 123 -3.14 -27.38 -1.02
C TYR A 123 -3.66 -28.19 -2.20
N THR A 124 -4.59 -27.62 -2.94
CA THR A 124 -5.22 -28.30 -4.08
C THR A 124 -4.87 -27.63 -5.40
N LYS A 125 -5.04 -26.34 -5.49
CA LYS A 125 -4.73 -25.57 -6.71
C LYS A 125 -4.69 -24.06 -6.46
N THR A 126 -4.06 -23.36 -7.38
CA THR A 126 -4.10 -21.89 -7.46
C THR A 126 -5.33 -21.43 -8.25
N LEU A 127 -6.04 -20.42 -7.70
CA LEU A 127 -7.21 -19.80 -8.31
C LEU A 127 -6.83 -18.43 -8.89
N THR A 128 -7.36 -18.14 -10.07
CA THR A 128 -7.28 -16.81 -10.69
C THR A 128 -8.53 -16.00 -10.42
N GLY A 129 -8.60 -14.75 -10.85
CA GLY A 129 -9.78 -13.90 -10.68
C GLY A 129 -11.07 -14.57 -11.16
N GLY A 130 -12.10 -14.55 -10.31
CA GLY A 130 -13.39 -15.18 -10.57
C GLY A 130 -14.18 -15.49 -9.31
N THR A 131 -15.37 -16.03 -9.49
CA THR A 131 -16.24 -16.48 -8.38
C THR A 131 -16.22 -18.00 -8.33
N TYR A 132 -15.87 -18.55 -7.20
CA TYR A 132 -15.76 -19.98 -6.93
C TYR A 132 -16.82 -20.40 -5.93
N ARG A 133 -17.55 -21.49 -6.24
CA ARG A 133 -18.64 -21.98 -5.43
C ARG A 133 -18.43 -23.45 -5.08
N PHE A 134 -18.73 -23.79 -3.83
CA PHE A 134 -18.53 -25.12 -3.27
C PHE A 134 -19.75 -25.51 -2.43
N TRP A 135 -20.06 -26.79 -2.36
CA TRP A 135 -21.10 -27.27 -1.46
C TRP A 135 -20.70 -27.06 0.00
N LYS A 136 -21.67 -26.69 0.85
CA LYS A 136 -21.51 -26.72 2.29
C LYS A 136 -21.64 -28.16 2.78
N ASN A 137 -20.53 -28.77 3.05
CA ASN A 137 -20.38 -30.11 3.62
C ASN A 137 -19.37 -30.09 4.75
N ASP A 138 -18.99 -31.26 5.27
CA ASP A 138 -18.03 -31.40 6.37
C ASP A 138 -16.58 -31.06 5.95
N THR A 139 -16.31 -30.98 4.66
CA THR A 139 -14.99 -30.61 4.11
C THR A 139 -14.69 -29.14 4.40
N THR A 140 -13.54 -28.87 4.98
CA THR A 140 -13.10 -27.51 5.24
C THR A 140 -12.48 -26.90 4.00
N ILE A 141 -12.99 -25.73 3.58
CA ILE A 141 -12.45 -24.98 2.45
C ILE A 141 -11.92 -23.64 2.95
N LYS A 142 -10.64 -23.38 2.71
CA LYS A 142 -9.96 -22.13 2.99
C LYS A 142 -9.37 -21.56 1.72
N ILE A 143 -9.40 -20.22 1.60
CA ILE A 143 -8.80 -19.49 0.48
C ILE A 143 -7.91 -18.40 1.07
N ALA A 144 -6.62 -18.45 0.74
CA ALA A 144 -5.68 -17.38 1.03
C ALA A 144 -5.37 -16.62 -0.26
N LYS A 145 -5.40 -15.29 -0.21
CA LYS A 145 -5.28 -14.42 -1.38
C LYS A 145 -4.04 -13.55 -1.30
N ALA A 146 -3.48 -13.25 -2.45
CA ALA A 146 -2.43 -12.24 -2.60
C ALA A 146 -2.74 -11.31 -3.78
N ASP A 147 -2.48 -10.03 -3.61
CA ASP A 147 -2.54 -9.03 -4.67
C ASP A 147 -1.31 -9.17 -5.57
N MET A 148 -1.55 -9.33 -6.87
CA MET A 148 -0.49 -9.54 -7.87
C MET A 148 0.01 -8.24 -8.51
N ARG A 149 -0.54 -7.10 -8.11
CA ARG A 149 -0.09 -5.78 -8.57
C ARG A 149 1.21 -5.38 -7.88
N GLN A 150 1.75 -4.27 -8.29
CA GLN A 150 2.84 -3.62 -7.59
C GLN A 150 2.32 -3.01 -6.30
N LEU A 151 2.94 -3.37 -5.19
CA LEU A 151 2.62 -2.93 -3.85
C LEU A 151 3.75 -2.08 -3.29
N GLN A 152 3.44 -1.23 -2.35
CA GLN A 152 4.42 -0.42 -1.63
C GLN A 152 4.40 -0.79 -0.16
N LEU A 153 5.59 -1.04 0.39
CA LEU A 153 5.81 -1.27 1.81
C LEU A 153 6.62 -0.10 2.37
N GLU A 154 6.08 0.56 3.37
CA GLU A 154 6.77 1.62 4.08
C GLU A 154 7.49 1.06 5.31
N ILE A 155 8.78 1.33 5.38
CA ILE A 155 9.62 1.00 6.52
C ILE A 155 9.69 2.25 7.38
N ALA A 156 8.89 2.27 8.45
CA ALA A 156 8.81 3.40 9.36
C ALA A 156 10.18 3.68 9.98
N GLY A 157 10.48 4.98 10.11
CA GLY A 157 11.75 5.50 10.55
C GLY A 157 12.20 4.89 11.86
N GLN A 158 13.17 4.02 11.77
CA GLN A 158 13.89 3.50 12.93
C GLN A 158 15.00 4.45 13.31
N GLU A 159 15.21 4.56 14.60
CA GLU A 159 16.41 5.21 15.12
C GLU A 159 17.62 4.29 14.91
N LEU A 160 18.55 4.76 14.10
CA LEU A 160 19.74 4.03 13.70
C LEU A 160 20.98 4.82 14.11
N LEU A 161 22.02 4.09 14.49
CA LEU A 161 23.32 4.67 14.81
C LEU A 161 24.25 4.52 13.61
N THR A 162 24.88 5.61 13.24
CA THR A 162 25.97 5.65 12.26
C THR A 162 27.27 5.07 12.85
N LYS A 163 28.30 4.91 12.03
CA LYS A 163 29.61 4.45 12.47
C LYS A 163 30.24 5.34 13.54
N ASP A 164 30.03 6.64 13.44
CA ASP A 164 30.48 7.66 14.39
C ASP A 164 29.49 7.89 15.55
N LYS A 165 28.50 6.98 15.72
CA LYS A 165 27.51 6.95 16.80
C LYS A 165 26.51 8.12 16.77
N ALA A 166 26.38 8.82 15.64
CA ALA A 166 25.30 9.78 15.48
C ALA A 166 23.96 9.06 15.35
N SER A 167 22.94 9.53 16.09
CA SER A 167 21.58 8.99 16.01
C SER A 167 20.80 9.67 14.89
N ILE A 168 20.30 8.86 13.96
CA ILE A 168 19.47 9.32 12.84
C ILE A 168 18.22 8.47 12.71
N ARG A 169 17.17 9.06 12.16
CA ARG A 169 15.95 8.36 11.79
C ARG A 169 15.77 8.41 10.28
N ILE A 170 15.62 7.26 9.66
CA ILE A 170 15.44 7.14 8.20
C ILE A 170 14.07 6.56 7.90
N ASN A 171 13.30 7.24 7.06
CA ASN A 171 12.09 6.74 6.45
C ASN A 171 12.45 6.17 5.08
N PHE A 172 12.11 4.91 4.88
CA PHE A 172 12.45 4.16 3.67
C PHE A 172 11.22 3.47 3.11
N TYR A 173 11.14 3.27 1.82
CA TYR A 173 10.06 2.50 1.20
C TYR A 173 10.63 1.52 0.19
N THR A 174 9.88 0.45 -0.04
CA THR A 174 10.17 -0.50 -1.10
C THR A 174 8.92 -0.77 -1.91
N GLN A 175 9.08 -0.92 -3.22
CA GLN A 175 8.04 -1.37 -4.12
C GLN A 175 8.34 -2.81 -4.51
N TYR A 176 7.35 -3.66 -4.36
CA TYR A 176 7.49 -5.08 -4.63
C TYR A 176 6.25 -5.64 -5.34
N LYS A 177 6.39 -6.83 -5.86
CA LYS A 177 5.33 -7.60 -6.50
C LYS A 177 5.44 -9.05 -6.09
N VAL A 178 4.30 -9.70 -5.80
CA VAL A 178 4.26 -11.15 -5.63
C VAL A 178 4.45 -11.80 -6.98
N ILE A 179 5.44 -12.70 -7.10
CA ILE A 179 5.74 -13.44 -8.34
C ILE A 179 5.37 -14.91 -8.21
N ASP A 180 5.50 -15.47 -7.03
CA ASP A 180 5.15 -16.84 -6.70
C ASP A 180 4.24 -16.85 -5.48
N ILE A 181 2.95 -17.15 -5.72
CA ILE A 181 1.95 -17.14 -4.67
C ILE A 181 2.06 -18.37 -3.75
N GLU A 182 2.55 -19.49 -4.25
CA GLU A 182 2.67 -20.72 -3.48
C GLU A 182 3.78 -20.53 -2.43
N THR A 183 4.96 -20.09 -2.86
CA THR A 183 6.04 -19.73 -1.93
C THR A 183 5.62 -18.63 -0.95
N ALA A 184 4.90 -17.59 -1.41
CA ALA A 184 4.50 -16.48 -0.56
C ALA A 184 3.49 -16.88 0.54
N LEU A 185 2.53 -17.76 0.24
CA LEU A 185 1.40 -18.04 1.14
C LEU A 185 1.47 -19.43 1.81
N LEU A 186 2.21 -20.40 1.25
CA LEU A 186 2.34 -21.73 1.83
C LEU A 186 3.64 -21.91 2.62
N GLU A 187 4.75 -21.42 2.07
CA GLU A 187 6.06 -21.58 2.71
C GLU A 187 6.33 -20.48 3.73
N ASN A 188 5.71 -19.31 3.56
CA ASN A 188 5.89 -18.15 4.43
C ASN A 188 4.60 -17.80 5.16
N LYS A 189 4.67 -17.70 6.49
CA LYS A 189 3.50 -17.32 7.30
C LYS A 189 3.03 -15.89 7.01
N ASP A 190 3.97 -14.98 6.76
CA ASP A 190 3.71 -13.55 6.54
C ASP A 190 4.91 -12.98 5.76
N TYR A 191 4.83 -13.07 4.45
CA TYR A 191 5.90 -12.63 3.57
C TYR A 191 6.15 -11.11 3.62
N GLU A 192 5.10 -10.31 3.87
CA GLU A 192 5.22 -8.85 3.99
C GLU A 192 6.03 -8.47 5.21
N LYS A 193 5.72 -9.09 6.34
CA LYS A 193 6.46 -8.85 7.58
C LYS A 193 7.91 -9.32 7.51
N GLN A 194 8.15 -10.44 6.83
CA GLN A 194 9.52 -10.92 6.59
C GLN A 194 10.29 -9.98 5.67
N LEU A 195 9.65 -9.48 4.60
CA LEU A 195 10.22 -8.46 3.72
C LEU A 195 10.56 -7.19 4.50
N TYR A 196 9.65 -6.74 5.35
CA TYR A 196 9.87 -5.57 6.23
C TYR A 196 11.12 -5.75 7.11
N ILE A 197 11.27 -6.90 7.75
CA ILE A 197 12.42 -7.21 8.60
C ILE A 197 13.72 -7.26 7.77
N LEU A 198 13.70 -7.87 6.58
CA LEU A 198 14.87 -7.92 5.69
C LEU A 198 15.32 -6.51 5.28
N MET A 199 14.37 -5.64 4.96
CA MET A 199 14.66 -4.24 4.64
C MET A 199 15.26 -3.49 5.82
N GLN A 200 14.70 -3.67 7.00
CA GLN A 200 15.23 -3.05 8.23
C GLN A 200 16.67 -3.48 8.52
N LEU A 201 16.94 -4.77 8.42
CA LEU A 201 18.29 -5.31 8.68
C LEU A 201 19.30 -4.83 7.63
N ALA A 202 18.88 -4.76 6.37
CA ALA A 202 19.74 -4.25 5.30
C ALA A 202 20.07 -2.77 5.50
N LEU A 203 19.06 -1.96 5.84
CA LEU A 203 19.22 -0.54 6.10
C LEU A 203 20.14 -0.29 7.32
N ARG A 204 19.91 -1.01 8.42
CA ARG A 204 20.75 -0.92 9.63
C ARG A 204 22.20 -1.27 9.34
N ALA A 205 22.43 -2.33 8.59
CA ALA A 205 23.79 -2.75 8.23
C ALA A 205 24.49 -1.75 7.33
N TYR A 206 23.76 -1.07 6.44
CA TYR A 206 24.32 -0.02 5.60
C TYR A 206 24.68 1.22 6.42
N VAL A 207 23.72 1.75 7.19
CA VAL A 207 23.90 2.96 8.01
C VAL A 207 25.03 2.80 9.02
N GLY A 208 25.13 1.66 9.68
CA GLY A 208 26.20 1.38 10.64
C GLY A 208 27.61 1.30 10.04
N GLY A 209 27.72 1.19 8.72
CA GLY A 209 29.01 1.13 7.98
C GLY A 209 29.61 2.51 7.66
N PHE A 210 28.82 3.58 7.71
CA PHE A 210 29.19 4.92 7.26
C PHE A 210 29.09 5.95 8.41
N THR A 211 29.89 7.00 8.32
CA THR A 211 29.74 8.19 9.18
C THR A 211 28.55 9.03 8.73
N LEU A 212 28.08 9.95 9.55
CA LEU A 212 26.97 10.83 9.21
C LEU A 212 27.25 11.66 7.95
N ASP A 213 28.46 12.20 7.83
CA ASP A 213 28.84 13.02 6.68
C ASP A 213 28.86 12.19 5.40
N GLU A 214 29.46 10.99 5.43
CA GLU A 214 29.47 10.05 4.29
C GLU A 214 28.05 9.65 3.86
N LEU A 215 27.13 9.44 4.80
CA LEU A 215 25.74 9.13 4.53
C LEU A 215 24.99 10.28 3.88
N LEU A 216 25.23 11.51 4.33
CA LEU A 216 24.59 12.70 3.78
C LEU A 216 25.08 13.02 2.37
N GLU A 217 26.37 12.77 2.09
CA GLU A 217 26.94 12.93 0.75
C GLU A 217 26.45 11.85 -0.24
N ASN A 218 26.27 10.62 0.24
CA ASN A 218 25.93 9.45 -0.60
C ASN A 218 24.46 9.00 -0.49
N LYS A 219 23.55 9.92 -0.24
CA LYS A 219 22.11 9.59 -0.03
C LYS A 219 21.51 8.72 -1.13
N GLU A 220 21.84 8.98 -2.37
CA GLU A 220 21.32 8.26 -3.54
C GLU A 220 21.78 6.80 -3.61
N ASN A 221 22.95 6.49 -3.06
CA ASN A 221 23.51 5.14 -3.05
C ASN A 221 22.88 4.21 -2.01
N ILE A 222 22.24 4.76 -0.97
CA ILE A 222 21.58 3.97 0.09
C ILE A 222 20.53 3.05 -0.50
N ALA A 223 19.67 3.58 -1.36
CA ALA A 223 18.57 2.84 -1.97
C ALA A 223 19.09 1.67 -2.82
N ASN A 224 20.10 1.93 -3.66
CA ASN A 224 20.70 0.93 -4.53
C ASN A 224 21.41 -0.18 -3.73
N ALA A 225 22.18 0.17 -2.71
CA ALA A 225 22.88 -0.80 -1.87
C ALA A 225 21.92 -1.71 -1.08
N VAL A 226 20.84 -1.12 -0.55
CA VAL A 226 19.78 -1.90 0.13
C VAL A 226 19.07 -2.81 -0.87
N PHE A 227 18.71 -2.30 -2.05
CA PHE A 227 18.09 -3.06 -3.12
C PHE A 227 18.93 -4.27 -3.51
N ASP A 228 20.24 -4.09 -3.79
CA ASP A 228 21.15 -5.17 -4.20
C ASP A 228 21.30 -6.25 -3.13
N LYS A 229 21.30 -5.83 -1.85
CA LYS A 229 21.42 -6.75 -0.72
C LYS A 229 20.16 -7.57 -0.50
N VAL A 230 18.99 -6.98 -0.70
CA VAL A 230 17.71 -7.62 -0.39
C VAL A 230 17.15 -8.40 -1.57
N SER A 231 17.34 -7.93 -2.80
CA SER A 231 16.79 -8.55 -4.02
C SER A 231 17.09 -10.05 -4.15
N LYS A 232 18.26 -10.50 -3.69
CA LYS A 232 18.65 -11.92 -3.73
C LYS A 232 17.88 -12.78 -2.73
N ASN A 233 17.48 -12.22 -1.59
CA ASN A 233 16.82 -12.95 -0.50
C ASN A 233 15.31 -12.96 -0.63
N THR A 234 14.72 -12.04 -1.39
CA THR A 234 13.29 -11.92 -1.55
C THR A 234 12.67 -13.00 -2.44
N VAL A 235 13.46 -13.68 -3.24
CA VAL A 235 13.00 -14.82 -4.04
C VAL A 235 12.42 -15.92 -3.14
N ASN A 236 13.05 -16.16 -1.98
CA ASN A 236 12.58 -17.15 -0.99
C ASN A 236 11.27 -16.75 -0.30
N LEU A 237 10.83 -15.50 -0.46
CA LEU A 237 9.54 -15.00 0.02
C LEU A 237 8.45 -15.03 -1.07
N GLY A 238 8.76 -15.52 -2.27
CA GLY A 238 7.85 -15.49 -3.40
C GLY A 238 7.60 -14.08 -3.96
N VAL A 239 8.42 -13.07 -3.60
CA VAL A 239 8.25 -11.68 -4.01
C VAL A 239 9.48 -11.18 -4.77
N LYS A 240 9.24 -10.22 -5.65
CA LYS A 240 10.30 -9.48 -6.35
C LYS A 240 10.27 -8.03 -5.93
N VAL A 241 11.35 -7.52 -5.39
CA VAL A 241 11.55 -6.10 -5.17
C VAL A 241 11.80 -5.43 -6.52
N LEU A 242 11.11 -4.35 -6.79
CA LEU A 242 11.18 -3.59 -8.04
C LEU A 242 11.99 -2.32 -7.86
N ASN A 243 11.79 -1.64 -6.75
CA ASN A 243 12.45 -0.40 -6.42
C ASN A 243 12.53 -0.22 -4.91
N CYS A 244 13.56 0.49 -4.48
CA CYS A 244 13.72 0.97 -3.12
C CYS A 244 14.00 2.47 -3.14
N GLY A 245 13.54 3.18 -2.13
CA GLY A 245 13.79 4.61 -2.03
C GLY A 245 13.84 5.09 -0.60
N MET A 246 14.72 6.06 -0.37
CA MET A 246 14.77 6.78 0.87
C MET A 246 13.85 8.00 0.76
N ARG A 247 12.98 8.16 1.74
CA ARG A 247 12.07 9.31 1.79
C ARG A 247 12.70 10.48 2.51
N ASP A 248 13.12 10.27 3.76
CA ASP A 248 13.67 11.31 4.62
C ASP A 248 14.77 10.75 5.51
N VAL A 249 15.76 11.61 5.82
CA VAL A 249 16.73 11.42 6.91
C VAL A 249 16.48 12.50 7.94
N ILE A 250 16.10 12.09 9.12
CA ILE A 250 15.77 13.01 10.24
C ILE A 250 16.87 12.88 11.29
N LEU A 251 17.54 13.98 11.56
CA LEU A 251 18.49 14.08 12.67
C LEU A 251 17.73 14.26 13.99
N THR A 252 18.23 13.66 15.07
CA THR A 252 17.73 13.94 16.42
C THR A 252 17.99 15.39 16.78
N GLY A 253 17.23 15.96 17.74
CA GLY A 253 17.27 17.38 18.09
C GLY A 253 18.68 17.87 18.39
N ASP A 254 19.40 17.17 19.26
CA ASP A 254 20.77 17.53 19.68
C ASP A 254 21.75 17.49 18.52
N MET A 255 21.67 16.46 17.66
CA MET A 255 22.52 16.36 16.46
C MET A 255 22.22 17.46 15.45
N LYS A 256 20.97 17.85 15.31
CA LYS A 256 20.56 18.95 14.43
C LYS A 256 21.16 20.28 14.89
N GLU A 257 21.17 20.52 16.21
CA GLU A 257 21.77 21.74 16.79
C GLU A 257 23.28 21.76 16.58
N ILE A 258 24.00 20.66 16.86
CA ILE A 258 25.44 20.55 16.64
C ILE A 258 25.79 20.78 15.15
N MET A 259 25.08 20.13 14.22
CA MET A 259 25.31 20.31 12.78
C MET A 259 25.05 21.76 12.34
N ASN A 260 24.01 22.39 12.85
CA ASN A 260 23.76 23.82 12.59
C ASN A 260 24.89 24.71 13.07
N GLN A 261 25.43 24.49 14.29
CA GLN A 261 26.57 25.23 14.81
C GLN A 261 27.81 25.07 13.94
N VAL A 262 28.12 23.83 13.51
CA VAL A 262 29.26 23.56 12.63
C VAL A 262 29.05 24.26 11.27
N LEU A 263 27.84 24.20 10.70
CA LEU A 263 27.54 24.87 9.44
C LEU A 263 27.69 26.40 9.55
N ILE A 264 27.19 27.01 10.64
CA ILE A 264 27.33 28.44 10.90
C ILE A 264 28.80 28.81 10.99
N ALA A 265 29.60 28.05 11.76
CA ALA A 265 31.03 28.30 11.90
C ALA A 265 31.80 28.20 10.57
N GLN A 266 31.48 27.18 9.75
CA GLN A 266 32.04 27.02 8.40
C GLN A 266 31.68 28.18 7.46
N LYS A 267 30.43 28.61 7.45
CA LYS A 267 29.96 29.72 6.63
C LYS A 267 30.60 31.04 7.06
N GLN A 268 30.75 31.23 8.36
CA GLN A 268 31.41 32.42 8.92
C GLN A 268 32.91 32.46 8.58
N ALA A 269 33.59 31.30 8.64
CA ALA A 269 34.97 31.19 8.21
C ALA A 269 35.13 31.50 6.72
N GLN A 270 34.25 30.93 5.86
CA GLN A 270 34.24 31.25 4.42
C GLN A 270 34.00 32.75 4.18
N ALA A 271 33.03 33.35 4.83
CA ALA A 271 32.75 34.79 4.72
C ALA A 271 33.97 35.62 5.10
N ASN A 272 34.63 35.31 6.22
CA ASN A 272 35.85 35.99 6.66
C ASN A 272 36.99 35.90 5.65
N VAL A 273 37.17 34.72 5.02
CA VAL A 273 38.19 34.55 3.95
C VAL A 273 37.87 35.42 2.75
N ILE A 274 36.62 35.49 2.34
CA ILE A 274 36.17 36.35 1.21
C ILE A 274 36.39 37.82 1.56
N THR A 275 35.92 38.26 2.75
CA THR A 275 36.08 39.63 3.19
C THR A 275 37.56 40.07 3.23
N ARG A 276 38.44 39.24 3.81
CA ARG A 276 39.90 39.54 3.84
C ARG A 276 40.51 39.60 2.45
N ARG A 277 40.05 38.73 1.53
CA ARG A 277 40.52 38.76 0.15
C ARG A 277 40.11 40.02 -0.56
N GLU A 278 38.85 40.46 -0.38
CA GLU A 278 38.35 41.70 -0.93
C GLU A 278 39.02 42.96 -0.33
N GLU A 279 39.24 42.98 0.99
CA GLU A 279 40.01 44.02 1.69
C GLU A 279 41.43 44.11 1.15
N THR A 280 42.09 42.96 0.94
CA THR A 280 43.45 42.93 0.39
C THR A 280 43.47 43.45 -1.07
N ALA A 281 42.48 43.02 -1.89
CA ALA A 281 42.35 43.47 -3.26
C ALA A 281 42.07 44.99 -3.34
N SER A 282 41.18 45.50 -2.46
CA SER A 282 40.86 46.91 -2.34
C SER A 282 42.10 47.72 -1.91
N THR A 283 42.82 47.27 -0.87
CA THR A 283 44.05 47.93 -0.42
C THR A 283 45.12 47.98 -1.52
N ARG A 284 45.29 46.84 -2.25
CA ARG A 284 46.22 46.86 -3.42
C ARG A 284 45.80 47.84 -4.52
N SER A 285 44.50 47.90 -4.81
CA SER A 285 43.93 48.86 -5.76
C SER A 285 44.19 50.31 -5.33
N LEU A 286 43.94 50.60 -4.07
CA LEU A 286 44.23 51.94 -3.49
C LEU A 286 45.71 52.27 -3.54
N LEU A 287 46.60 51.32 -3.24
CA LEU A 287 48.07 51.53 -3.32
C LEU A 287 48.49 51.79 -4.77
N ASN A 288 47.97 51.03 -5.73
CA ASN A 288 48.25 51.29 -7.15
C ASN A 288 47.72 52.64 -7.60
N THR A 289 46.55 53.05 -7.16
CA THR A 289 45.97 54.35 -7.43
C THR A 289 46.82 55.46 -6.84
N ALA A 290 47.28 55.32 -5.57
CA ALA A 290 48.18 56.27 -4.91
C ALA A 290 49.51 56.46 -5.68
N LYS A 291 50.14 55.34 -6.13
CA LYS A 291 51.36 55.42 -6.93
C LYS A 291 51.13 56.15 -8.26
N LEU A 292 50.01 55.92 -8.95
CA LEU A 292 49.66 56.63 -10.17
C LEU A 292 49.43 58.16 -9.93
N MET A 293 49.00 58.51 -8.72
CA MET A 293 48.78 59.90 -8.35
C MET A 293 50.10 60.59 -7.98
N GLU A 294 51.11 59.90 -7.42
CA GLU A 294 52.46 60.43 -7.16
C GLU A 294 53.14 60.87 -8.44
N ASP A 295 52.91 60.08 -9.55
CA ASP A 295 53.54 60.39 -10.84
C ASP A 295 52.75 61.39 -11.70
N ASN A 296 51.51 61.79 -11.30
CA ASN A 296 50.64 62.66 -12.12
C ASN A 296 49.81 63.66 -11.28
N GLU A 297 50.33 64.88 -11.17
CA GLU A 297 49.69 65.98 -10.39
C GLU A 297 48.25 66.30 -10.89
N MET A 298 47.97 66.13 -12.17
CA MET A 298 46.64 66.35 -12.75
C MET A 298 45.62 65.31 -12.24
N LEU A 299 46.04 64.03 -12.13
CA LEU A 299 45.21 62.94 -11.62
C LEU A 299 44.92 63.14 -10.14
N PHE A 300 45.86 63.65 -9.37
CA PHE A 300 45.68 64.00 -7.96
C PHE A 300 44.59 65.06 -7.78
N LYS A 301 44.64 66.16 -8.59
CA LYS A 301 43.61 67.20 -8.55
C LYS A 301 42.22 66.72 -8.95
N LEU A 302 42.12 65.84 -9.94
CA LEU A 302 40.83 65.21 -10.33
C LEU A 302 40.25 64.37 -9.20
N LYS A 303 41.06 63.61 -8.50
CA LYS A 303 40.62 62.81 -7.36
C LYS A 303 40.24 63.68 -6.16
N GLU A 304 40.93 64.76 -5.91
CA GLU A 304 40.58 65.76 -4.89
C GLU A 304 39.17 66.34 -5.18
N MET A 305 38.87 66.67 -6.45
CA MET A 305 37.54 67.13 -6.83
C MET A 305 36.46 66.08 -6.67
N GLU A 306 36.72 64.81 -7.04
CA GLU A 306 35.79 63.68 -6.83
C GLU A 306 35.49 63.45 -5.34
N TYR A 307 36.49 63.62 -4.45
CA TYR A 307 36.29 63.55 -3.02
C TYR A 307 35.43 64.69 -2.49
N VAL A 308 35.64 65.90 -2.98
CA VAL A 308 34.84 67.07 -2.59
C VAL A 308 33.38 66.87 -3.07
N GLU A 309 33.18 66.38 -4.27
CA GLU A 309 31.85 66.06 -4.80
C GLU A 309 31.13 65.00 -3.93
N LYS A 310 31.79 63.90 -3.58
CA LYS A 310 31.24 62.87 -2.67
C LYS A 310 30.95 63.37 -1.26
N ILE A 311 31.70 64.31 -0.78
CA ILE A 311 31.44 64.96 0.53
C ILE A 311 30.23 65.89 0.38
N ALA A 312 30.16 66.67 -0.70
CA ALA A 312 29.04 67.55 -1.00
C ALA A 312 27.71 66.81 -1.12
N ASP A 313 27.70 65.64 -1.79
CA ASP A 313 26.52 64.77 -1.92
C ASP A 313 25.99 64.22 -0.59
N LYS A 314 26.86 64.09 0.43
CA LYS A 314 26.48 63.56 1.74
C LYS A 314 26.12 64.67 2.75
N ILE A 315 26.46 65.90 2.45
CA ILE A 315 26.19 67.05 3.32
C ILE A 315 25.09 67.89 2.67
N GLY A 316 23.92 67.92 3.24
CA GLY A 316 22.74 68.59 2.67
C GLY A 316 22.86 70.12 2.65
N GLU A 317 23.72 70.74 3.46
CA GLU A 317 23.93 72.17 3.47
C GLU A 317 25.32 72.54 4.06
N ILE A 318 26.10 73.32 3.33
CA ILE A 318 27.38 73.87 3.81
C ILE A 318 27.28 75.39 3.84
N THR A 319 27.28 75.96 5.02
CA THR A 319 27.31 77.46 5.16
C THR A 319 28.77 77.95 5.31
N VAL A 320 29.24 78.67 4.31
CA VAL A 320 30.59 79.31 4.37
C VAL A 320 30.42 80.77 4.60
N SER A 321 30.82 81.29 5.75
CA SER A 321 30.76 82.69 6.05
C SER A 321 32.19 83.32 5.98
N GLY A 322 32.41 84.23 5.06
CA GLY A 322 33.67 85.00 4.97
C GLY A 322 33.94 85.59 3.56
N ASN A 323 34.65 86.71 3.55
CA ASN A 323 35.05 87.43 2.31
C ASN A 323 36.34 86.81 1.72
N GLY A 324 36.31 85.63 1.17
CA GLY A 324 37.48 84.99 0.58
C GLY A 324 37.13 83.96 -0.49
N ASN A 325 38.17 83.56 -1.25
CA ASN A 325 38.02 82.61 -2.33
C ASN A 325 37.48 81.25 -1.82
N MET A 326 36.23 80.92 -2.15
CA MET A 326 35.48 79.77 -1.63
C MET A 326 36.28 78.45 -1.70
N VAL A 327 37.08 78.27 -2.75
CA VAL A 327 37.94 77.10 -2.93
C VAL A 327 39.05 77.03 -1.88
N LYS A 328 39.55 78.20 -1.43
CA LYS A 328 40.60 78.27 -0.43
C LYS A 328 40.08 77.93 0.98
N GLN A 329 38.87 78.39 1.30
CA GLN A 329 38.20 78.10 2.57
C GLN A 329 37.77 76.61 2.65
N LEU A 330 37.29 76.04 1.61
CA LEU A 330 37.01 74.60 1.54
C LEU A 330 38.29 73.74 1.71
N LYS A 331 39.41 74.23 1.16
CA LYS A 331 40.74 73.61 1.31
C LYS A 331 41.26 73.67 2.73
N GLU A 332 41.03 74.75 3.45
CA GLU A 332 41.41 74.91 4.87
C GLU A 332 40.54 74.02 5.79
N ILE A 333 39.26 73.86 5.51
CA ILE A 333 38.35 72.98 6.27
C ILE A 333 38.73 71.50 6.12
N PHE A 334 39.22 71.10 4.96
CA PHE A 334 39.58 69.68 4.67
C PHE A 334 41.09 69.42 4.74
N SER A 335 41.97 70.45 5.01
CA SER A 335 43.37 70.21 5.30
C SER A 335 43.52 69.79 6.75
N VAL A 336 43.71 68.46 6.97
CA VAL A 336 44.17 68.00 8.27
C VAL A 336 45.53 68.53 8.52
N ASN A 337 45.67 69.42 9.58
CA ASN A 337 46.95 69.87 10.06
C ASN A 337 47.88 68.67 10.25
N LYS A 338 49.05 68.73 9.65
CA LYS A 338 50.21 67.92 9.98
C LYS A 338 50.63 68.07 11.39
#